data_2133003e14bc99020124abec986547a1
#
_entry.id   2133003e14bc99020124abec986547a1
#
_cell.length_a   1.000
_cell.length_b   1.000
_cell.length_c   1.000
_cell.angle_alpha   90.00
_cell.angle_beta   90.00
_cell.angle_gamma   90.00
#
_symmetry.space_group_name_H-M   'P 1'
#
loop_
_entity.id
_entity.type
_entity.pdbx_description
1 polymer ?
#
loop_
_entity_poly.entity_id
_entity_poly.type
_entity_poly.pdbx_seq_one_letter_code
_entity_poly.pdbx_strand_id
1 'polypeptide(L)'
;VKILIVDDSKATLEIVRRGLESFGYCRLSIKKTCDAREAIELAKEWQPDIVLTDWYMPEMSGLTVTKELMKLNSEIKVGMITTVDDQLQIQQAKAAGASFVLTKPFEDSQLHRLLLPLVQGAEESRKTLDSVSDVQKELALPKLSQLEKLLKRELGDALSLTNLAAQSFDESKIPCVLAVYEDSATQRPRAVAMLDLEAICLFSKASRSEREQVLEEKLVSKGTLDACQEVLGRSALAFLDSQTRKSLRLKNISFVPAEFDKLKTLYDKPADKRVDFSCQNGDELVGKVTLVGF
;
A
#
# COMPACT_ATOMS: atom_id res chain seq x y z
N VAL A 1 -7.50 -9.34 -7.72
CA VAL A 1 -8.68 -8.62 -7.21
C VAL A 1 -9.74 -8.55 -8.29
N LYS A 2 -10.97 -8.89 -7.95
CA LYS A 2 -12.12 -8.88 -8.86
C LYS A 2 -12.87 -7.56 -8.72
N ILE A 3 -13.01 -6.82 -9.82
CA ILE A 3 -13.72 -5.54 -9.83
C ILE A 3 -14.91 -5.62 -10.80
N LEU A 4 -16.10 -5.29 -10.30
CA LEU A 4 -17.31 -5.15 -11.12
C LEU A 4 -17.60 -3.66 -11.32
N ILE A 5 -17.76 -3.22 -12.57
CA ILE A 5 -18.13 -1.85 -12.93
C ILE A 5 -19.58 -1.83 -13.37
N VAL A 6 -20.36 -0.90 -12.81
CA VAL A 6 -21.80 -0.76 -13.07
C VAL A 6 -22.11 0.69 -13.43
N ASP A 7 -22.50 0.95 -14.67
CA ASP A 7 -22.83 2.30 -15.16
C ASP A 7 -23.69 2.15 -16.44
N ASP A 8 -24.78 2.86 -16.55
CA ASP A 8 -25.68 2.76 -17.72
C ASP A 8 -25.04 3.33 -19.00
N SER A 9 -23.98 4.14 -18.85
CA SER A 9 -23.18 4.66 -19.94
C SER A 9 -22.06 3.70 -20.35
N LYS A 10 -22.15 3.11 -21.52
CA LYS A 10 -21.08 2.28 -22.11
C LYS A 10 -19.75 3.04 -22.23
N ALA A 11 -19.81 4.35 -22.48
CA ALA A 11 -18.61 5.18 -22.57
C ALA A 11 -17.91 5.30 -21.20
N THR A 12 -18.69 5.51 -20.13
CA THR A 12 -18.14 5.57 -18.76
C THR A 12 -17.55 4.21 -18.34
N LEU A 13 -18.24 3.11 -18.62
CA LEU A 13 -17.72 1.76 -18.37
C LEU A 13 -16.33 1.56 -19.00
N GLU A 14 -16.13 2.09 -20.21
CA GLU A 14 -14.87 1.94 -20.92
C GLU A 14 -13.77 2.87 -20.37
N ILE A 15 -14.13 4.09 -19.95
CA ILE A 15 -13.21 5.03 -19.29
C ILE A 15 -12.71 4.42 -17.96
N VAL A 16 -13.63 3.97 -17.10
CA VAL A 16 -13.26 3.33 -15.83
C VAL A 16 -12.42 2.08 -16.05
N ARG A 17 -12.78 1.24 -17.03
CA ARG A 17 -12.01 0.03 -17.37
C ARG A 17 -10.57 0.37 -17.76
N ARG A 18 -10.35 1.39 -18.61
CA ARG A 18 -9.01 1.83 -19.02
C ARG A 18 -8.23 2.37 -17.85
N GLY A 19 -8.83 3.19 -16.98
CA GLY A 19 -8.21 3.65 -15.76
C GLY A 19 -7.79 2.50 -14.84
N LEU A 20 -8.59 1.44 -14.76
CA LEU A 20 -8.24 0.24 -14.00
C LEU A 20 -7.11 -0.58 -14.65
N GLU A 21 -7.01 -0.62 -15.97
CA GLU A 21 -5.92 -1.31 -16.68
C GLU A 21 -4.55 -0.68 -16.41
N SER A 22 -4.51 0.63 -16.21
CA SER A 22 -3.30 1.37 -15.85
C SER A 22 -2.94 1.28 -14.35
N PHE A 23 -3.79 0.63 -13.53
CA PHE A 23 -3.65 0.60 -12.06
C PHE A 23 -2.37 -0.07 -11.53
N GLY A 24 -1.70 -0.91 -12.25
CA GLY A 24 -0.33 -1.39 -12.02
C GLY A 24 0.04 -2.02 -10.65
N TYR A 25 -0.80 -1.92 -9.63
CA TYR A 25 -0.49 -2.35 -8.25
C TYR A 25 -0.77 -3.83 -7.98
N CYS A 26 -1.74 -4.41 -8.68
CA CYS A 26 -2.06 -5.83 -8.60
C CYS A 26 -2.74 -6.30 -9.87
N ARG A 27 -2.87 -7.64 -10.02
CA ARG A 27 -3.64 -8.20 -11.13
C ARG A 27 -5.13 -8.00 -10.89
N LEU A 28 -5.79 -7.28 -11.78
CA LEU A 28 -7.23 -7.06 -11.75
C LEU A 28 -7.95 -8.02 -12.70
N SER A 29 -9.10 -8.52 -12.25
CA SER A 29 -10.09 -9.22 -13.09
C SER A 29 -11.33 -8.35 -13.13
N ILE A 30 -11.66 -7.83 -14.32
CA ILE A 30 -12.70 -6.81 -14.47
C ILE A 30 -13.89 -7.39 -15.19
N LYS A 31 -15.09 -7.23 -14.61
CA LYS A 31 -16.37 -7.38 -15.29
C LYS A 31 -17.09 -6.04 -15.31
N LYS A 32 -17.99 -5.86 -16.26
CA LYS A 32 -18.80 -4.64 -16.41
C LYS A 32 -20.21 -4.96 -16.87
N THR A 33 -21.17 -4.19 -16.38
CA THR A 33 -22.56 -4.25 -16.82
C THR A 33 -23.19 -2.87 -16.88
N CYS A 34 -24.18 -2.70 -17.76
CA CYS A 34 -25.00 -1.48 -17.84
C CYS A 34 -26.28 -1.58 -17.01
N ASP A 35 -26.53 -2.71 -16.37
CA ASP A 35 -27.78 -3.01 -15.68
C ASP A 35 -27.52 -3.25 -14.19
N ALA A 36 -28.23 -2.51 -13.34
CA ALA A 36 -28.11 -2.58 -11.89
C ALA A 36 -28.59 -3.92 -11.30
N ARG A 37 -29.59 -4.56 -11.92
CA ARG A 37 -30.09 -5.87 -11.49
C ARG A 37 -29.11 -6.97 -11.87
N GLU A 38 -28.62 -6.93 -13.10
CA GLU A 38 -27.55 -7.83 -13.55
C GLU A 38 -26.30 -7.71 -12.65
N ALA A 39 -25.98 -6.50 -12.19
CA ALA A 39 -24.86 -6.29 -11.26
C ALA A 39 -25.01 -7.09 -9.96
N ILE A 40 -26.22 -7.14 -9.39
CA ILE A 40 -26.50 -7.90 -8.17
C ILE A 40 -26.38 -9.40 -8.42
N GLU A 41 -26.88 -9.90 -9.55
CA GLU A 41 -26.75 -11.33 -9.91
C GLU A 41 -25.27 -11.69 -10.18
N LEU A 42 -24.55 -10.85 -10.90
CA LEU A 42 -23.11 -11.02 -11.10
C LEU A 42 -22.35 -11.02 -9.76
N ALA A 43 -22.76 -10.18 -8.82
CA ALA A 43 -22.13 -10.15 -7.49
C ALA A 43 -22.35 -11.46 -6.72
N LYS A 44 -23.52 -12.08 -6.83
CA LYS A 44 -23.82 -13.39 -6.23
C LYS A 44 -22.95 -14.50 -6.81
N GLU A 45 -22.88 -14.56 -8.15
CA GLU A 45 -22.21 -15.63 -8.86
C GLU A 45 -20.69 -15.49 -8.86
N TRP A 46 -20.20 -14.27 -9.12
CA TRP A 46 -18.79 -14.02 -9.35
C TRP A 46 -18.03 -13.55 -8.10
N GLN A 47 -18.74 -13.06 -7.09
CA GLN A 47 -18.21 -12.58 -5.82
C GLN A 47 -17.05 -11.58 -6.03
N PRO A 48 -17.34 -10.36 -6.51
CA PRO A 48 -16.34 -9.31 -6.67
C PRO A 48 -15.83 -8.83 -5.31
N ASP A 49 -14.55 -8.46 -5.26
CA ASP A 49 -13.96 -7.81 -4.08
C ASP A 49 -14.38 -6.34 -4.01
N ILE A 50 -14.49 -5.70 -5.18
CA ILE A 50 -14.84 -4.28 -5.31
C ILE A 50 -15.94 -4.13 -6.36
N VAL A 51 -16.92 -3.28 -6.08
CA VAL A 51 -17.92 -2.83 -7.06
C VAL A 51 -17.80 -1.32 -7.21
N LEU A 52 -17.66 -0.87 -8.46
CA LEU A 52 -17.68 0.55 -8.83
C LEU A 52 -19.01 0.85 -9.51
N THR A 53 -19.84 1.68 -8.91
CA THR A 53 -21.20 1.95 -9.44
C THR A 53 -21.46 3.44 -9.66
N ASP A 54 -22.17 3.79 -10.71
CA ASP A 54 -22.74 5.13 -10.81
C ASP A 54 -23.90 5.31 -9.81
N TRP A 55 -24.22 6.56 -9.51
CA TRP A 55 -25.38 6.92 -8.67
C TRP A 55 -26.69 6.81 -9.44
N TYR A 56 -26.72 7.48 -10.61
CA TYR A 56 -27.92 7.60 -11.40
C TYR A 56 -27.95 6.55 -12.50
N MET A 57 -28.76 5.53 -12.32
CA MET A 57 -29.01 4.49 -13.31
C MET A 57 -30.51 4.27 -13.46
N PRO A 58 -30.99 3.90 -14.65
CA PRO A 58 -32.38 3.52 -14.85
C PRO A 58 -32.80 2.39 -13.92
N GLU A 59 -34.08 2.37 -13.54
CA GLU A 59 -34.73 1.36 -12.69
C GLU A 59 -34.20 1.25 -11.26
N MET A 60 -32.89 1.28 -11.01
CA MET A 60 -32.29 1.12 -9.69
C MET A 60 -31.07 2.01 -9.53
N SER A 61 -31.08 2.89 -8.51
CA SER A 61 -29.95 3.77 -8.21
C SER A 61 -28.74 2.99 -7.65
N GLY A 62 -27.53 3.51 -7.86
CA GLY A 62 -26.32 2.95 -7.27
C GLY A 62 -26.35 2.93 -5.74
N LEU A 63 -27.07 3.85 -5.11
CA LEU A 63 -27.32 3.82 -3.68
C LEU A 63 -28.10 2.55 -3.26
N THR A 64 -29.11 2.16 -4.05
CA THR A 64 -29.86 0.93 -3.83
C THR A 64 -28.99 -0.31 -4.09
N VAL A 65 -28.23 -0.30 -5.19
CA VAL A 65 -27.25 -1.36 -5.49
C VAL A 65 -26.27 -1.54 -4.29
N THR A 66 -25.72 -0.46 -3.78
CA THR A 66 -24.82 -0.49 -2.62
C THR A 66 -25.48 -1.17 -1.42
N LYS A 67 -26.71 -0.79 -1.08
CA LYS A 67 -27.45 -1.40 0.05
C LYS A 67 -27.70 -2.89 -0.15
N GLU A 68 -28.06 -3.31 -1.36
CA GLU A 68 -28.27 -4.73 -1.67
C GLU A 68 -26.99 -5.53 -1.64
N LEU A 69 -25.88 -4.97 -2.14
CA LEU A 69 -24.54 -5.59 -2.03
C LEU A 69 -24.09 -5.76 -0.59
N MET A 70 -24.30 -4.74 0.26
CA MET A 70 -23.97 -4.83 1.70
C MET A 70 -24.79 -5.88 2.44
N LYS A 71 -26.05 -6.10 2.05
CA LYS A 71 -26.87 -7.21 2.58
C LYS A 71 -26.39 -8.57 2.09
N LEU A 72 -25.93 -8.64 0.83
CA LEU A 72 -25.45 -9.87 0.23
C LEU A 72 -24.11 -10.31 0.85
N ASN A 73 -23.16 -9.38 0.94
CA ASN A 73 -21.84 -9.61 1.53
C ASN A 73 -21.23 -8.27 1.96
N SER A 74 -21.09 -8.05 3.26
CA SER A 74 -20.51 -6.83 3.84
C SER A 74 -19.01 -6.65 3.57
N GLU A 75 -18.32 -7.69 3.08
CA GLU A 75 -16.90 -7.62 2.71
C GLU A 75 -16.68 -6.96 1.35
N ILE A 76 -17.71 -6.90 0.49
CA ILE A 76 -17.61 -6.21 -0.79
C ILE A 76 -17.37 -4.72 -0.53
N LYS A 77 -16.33 -4.18 -1.14
CA LYS A 77 -16.05 -2.74 -1.08
C LYS A 77 -16.76 -2.04 -2.23
N VAL A 78 -17.54 -1.01 -1.93
CA VAL A 78 -18.29 -0.28 -2.96
C VAL A 78 -17.73 1.12 -3.12
N GLY A 79 -17.29 1.47 -4.34
CA GLY A 79 -16.95 2.83 -4.77
C GLY A 79 -18.06 3.41 -5.64
N MET A 80 -18.49 4.63 -5.37
CA MET A 80 -19.41 5.35 -6.26
C MET A 80 -18.63 6.29 -7.17
N ILE A 81 -18.86 6.20 -8.49
CA ILE A 81 -18.25 7.06 -9.51
C ILE A 81 -19.38 7.82 -10.19
N THR A 82 -19.60 9.07 -9.83
CA THR A 82 -20.83 9.78 -10.16
C THR A 82 -20.60 11.27 -10.46
N THR A 83 -21.57 11.92 -11.11
CA THR A 83 -21.59 13.38 -11.27
C THR A 83 -22.06 14.14 -10.01
N VAL A 84 -22.42 13.44 -8.95
CA VAL A 84 -22.87 14.01 -7.69
C VAL A 84 -21.68 14.62 -6.93
N ASP A 85 -21.80 15.89 -6.56
CA ASP A 85 -20.84 16.66 -5.78
C ASP A 85 -21.44 17.23 -4.46
N ASP A 86 -22.73 16.98 -4.21
CA ASP A 86 -23.43 17.44 -3.02
C ASP A 86 -23.00 16.63 -1.77
N GLN A 87 -22.61 17.36 -0.73
CA GLN A 87 -22.13 16.80 0.54
C GLN A 87 -23.16 15.89 1.22
N LEU A 88 -24.45 16.21 1.15
CA LEU A 88 -25.52 15.39 1.73
C LEU A 88 -25.61 14.04 1.02
N GLN A 89 -25.54 14.03 -0.30
CA GLN A 89 -25.57 12.81 -1.09
C GLN A 89 -24.31 11.97 -0.86
N ILE A 90 -23.13 12.59 -0.75
CA ILE A 90 -21.88 11.88 -0.40
C ILE A 90 -22.00 11.21 0.98
N GLN A 91 -22.60 11.90 1.96
CA GLN A 91 -22.88 11.31 3.28
C GLN A 91 -23.87 10.15 3.19
N GLN A 92 -24.92 10.26 2.38
CA GLN A 92 -25.86 9.17 2.13
C GLN A 92 -25.20 7.94 1.52
N ALA A 93 -24.28 8.12 0.54
CA ALA A 93 -23.51 7.03 -0.02
C ALA A 93 -22.68 6.29 1.03
N LYS A 94 -21.96 7.05 1.86
CA LYS A 94 -21.15 6.50 2.95
C LYS A 94 -22.02 5.78 3.98
N ALA A 95 -23.16 6.35 4.35
CA ALA A 95 -24.11 5.72 5.26
C ALA A 95 -24.73 4.43 4.68
N ALA A 96 -24.82 4.31 3.35
CA ALA A 96 -25.26 3.10 2.68
C ALA A 96 -24.18 2.01 2.56
N GLY A 97 -22.93 2.32 2.94
CA GLY A 97 -21.81 1.38 2.90
C GLY A 97 -20.78 1.65 1.80
N ALA A 98 -20.88 2.77 1.07
CA ALA A 98 -19.86 3.12 0.09
C ALA A 98 -18.52 3.45 0.79
N SER A 99 -17.44 2.82 0.32
CA SER A 99 -16.08 3.04 0.81
C SER A 99 -15.56 4.42 0.38
N PHE A 100 -15.93 4.85 -0.82
CA PHE A 100 -15.58 6.17 -1.35
C PHE A 100 -16.59 6.65 -2.37
N VAL A 101 -16.54 7.95 -2.66
CA VAL A 101 -17.25 8.60 -3.78
C VAL A 101 -16.21 9.35 -4.62
N LEU A 102 -16.23 9.13 -5.93
CA LEU A 102 -15.39 9.79 -6.93
C LEU A 102 -16.27 10.57 -7.89
N THR A 103 -16.07 11.89 -7.98
CA THR A 103 -16.88 12.76 -8.82
C THR A 103 -16.34 12.80 -10.26
N LYS A 104 -17.22 12.64 -11.24
CA LYS A 104 -16.94 12.81 -12.67
C LYS A 104 -16.91 14.31 -13.04
N PRO A 105 -15.98 14.78 -13.89
CA PRO A 105 -14.86 14.03 -14.48
C PRO A 105 -13.72 13.80 -13.50
N PHE A 106 -12.97 12.74 -13.68
CA PHE A 106 -11.83 12.38 -12.83
C PHE A 106 -10.64 11.90 -13.69
N GLU A 107 -9.46 11.94 -13.11
CA GLU A 107 -8.24 11.38 -13.67
C GLU A 107 -7.97 9.97 -13.11
N ASP A 108 -7.22 9.16 -13.85
CA ASP A 108 -6.84 7.79 -13.43
C ASP A 108 -6.16 7.80 -12.07
N SER A 109 -5.30 8.79 -11.80
CA SER A 109 -4.61 8.98 -10.52
C SER A 109 -5.56 9.11 -9.33
N GLN A 110 -6.69 9.79 -9.49
CA GLN A 110 -7.70 9.94 -8.45
C GLN A 110 -8.42 8.61 -8.17
N LEU A 111 -8.78 7.87 -9.23
CA LEU A 111 -9.35 6.54 -9.10
C LEU A 111 -8.36 5.59 -8.40
N HIS A 112 -7.10 5.59 -8.81
CA HIS A 112 -6.04 4.77 -8.23
C HIS A 112 -5.83 5.06 -6.74
N ARG A 113 -5.81 6.34 -6.35
CA ARG A 113 -5.66 6.77 -4.95
C ARG A 113 -6.77 6.23 -4.05
N LEU A 114 -8.01 6.21 -4.55
CA LEU A 114 -9.17 5.73 -3.80
C LEU A 114 -9.26 4.19 -3.76
N LEU A 115 -8.79 3.51 -4.81
CA LEU A 115 -8.78 2.05 -4.88
C LEU A 115 -7.64 1.43 -4.07
N LEU A 116 -6.49 2.09 -4.02
CA LEU A 116 -5.28 1.55 -3.42
C LEU A 116 -5.48 1.06 -1.98
N PRO A 117 -6.14 1.81 -1.07
CA PRO A 117 -6.43 1.33 0.28
C PRO A 117 -7.32 0.09 0.34
N LEU A 118 -8.16 -0.12 -0.69
CA LEU A 118 -9.09 -1.25 -0.76
C LEU A 118 -8.44 -2.51 -1.32
N VAL A 119 -7.45 -2.35 -2.20
CA VAL A 119 -6.79 -3.44 -2.95
C VAL A 119 -5.54 -3.92 -2.26
N GLN A 120 -4.80 -3.03 -1.63
CA GLN A 120 -3.56 -3.37 -0.96
C GLN A 120 -3.67 -3.28 0.55
N GLY A 121 -3.43 -4.32 1.14
CA GLY A 121 -2.47 -4.57 2.16
C GLY A 121 -2.39 -3.67 3.37
N ALA A 122 -3.22 -2.66 3.59
CA ALA A 122 -3.43 -2.20 4.97
C ALA A 122 -3.90 -3.41 5.82
N GLU A 123 -4.76 -4.27 5.28
CA GLU A 123 -5.12 -5.54 5.93
C GLU A 123 -4.01 -6.57 5.91
N GLU A 124 -3.25 -6.70 4.82
CA GLU A 124 -2.15 -7.65 4.74
C GLU A 124 -0.97 -7.22 5.60
N SER A 125 -0.66 -5.94 5.64
CA SER A 125 0.31 -5.35 6.57
C SER A 125 -0.16 -5.47 8.02
N ARG A 126 -1.44 -5.21 8.31
CA ARG A 126 -2.05 -5.43 9.62
C ARG A 126 -1.96 -6.89 10.04
N LYS A 127 -2.41 -7.84 9.21
CA LYS A 127 -2.35 -9.28 9.49
C LYS A 127 -0.91 -9.75 9.72
N THR A 128 0.05 -9.23 8.93
CA THR A 128 1.46 -9.58 9.08
C THR A 128 2.02 -9.04 10.40
N LEU A 129 1.71 -7.79 10.76
CA LEU A 129 2.12 -7.21 12.03
C LEU A 129 1.36 -7.84 13.22
N ASP A 130 0.12 -8.30 13.02
CA ASP A 130 -0.66 -9.02 14.05
C ASP A 130 -0.06 -10.40 14.36
N SER A 131 0.65 -11.00 13.41
CA SER A 131 1.38 -12.24 13.62
C SER A 131 2.71 -12.07 14.37
N VAL A 132 3.14 -10.83 14.59
CA VAL A 132 4.32 -10.51 15.40
C VAL A 132 3.97 -10.69 16.87
N SER A 133 4.27 -11.86 17.42
CA SER A 133 4.22 -12.10 18.87
C SER A 133 5.58 -11.76 19.47
N ASP A 134 5.60 -11.31 20.73
CA ASP A 134 6.84 -11.08 21.50
C ASP A 134 7.67 -12.38 21.51
N VAL A 135 8.74 -12.37 20.74
CA VAL A 135 9.64 -13.52 20.62
C VAL A 135 10.69 -13.40 21.70
N GLN A 136 10.88 -14.48 22.45
CA GLN A 136 11.80 -14.55 23.60
C GLN A 136 13.30 -14.36 23.29
N LYS A 137 13.71 -14.24 22.03
CA LYS A 137 15.10 -13.97 21.63
C LYS A 137 15.21 -12.64 20.92
N GLU A 138 15.93 -11.71 21.50
CA GLU A 138 16.23 -10.41 20.89
C GLU A 138 16.98 -10.57 19.57
N LEU A 139 16.52 -9.85 18.55
CA LEU A 139 17.22 -9.73 17.29
C LEU A 139 18.21 -8.56 17.40
N ALA A 140 19.49 -8.85 17.24
CA ALA A 140 20.47 -7.78 17.04
C ALA A 140 20.22 -7.10 15.68
N LEU A 141 19.89 -5.81 15.72
CA LEU A 141 19.75 -5.03 14.48
C LEU A 141 21.11 -4.81 13.83
N PRO A 142 21.17 -4.72 12.49
CA PRO A 142 22.43 -4.53 11.78
C PRO A 142 23.05 -3.18 12.13
N LYS A 143 24.36 -3.13 12.26
CA LYS A 143 25.11 -1.86 12.35
C LYS A 143 24.91 -1.07 11.05
N LEU A 144 24.69 0.23 11.16
CA LEU A 144 24.46 1.11 10.02
C LEU A 144 25.58 1.00 8.95
N SER A 145 26.84 0.88 9.38
CA SER A 145 27.99 0.69 8.48
C SER A 145 27.95 -0.62 7.68
N GLN A 146 27.36 -1.69 8.24
CA GLN A 146 27.19 -2.95 7.51
C GLN A 146 26.06 -2.84 6.48
N LEU A 147 24.97 -2.22 6.89
CA LEU A 147 23.83 -1.95 5.99
C LEU A 147 24.25 -1.04 4.84
N GLU A 148 24.97 0.03 5.13
CA GLU A 148 25.52 0.95 4.12
C GLU A 148 26.40 0.22 3.09
N LYS A 149 27.32 -0.62 3.56
CA LYS A 149 28.19 -1.41 2.67
C LYS A 149 27.42 -2.34 1.74
N LEU A 150 26.33 -2.94 2.21
CA LEU A 150 25.48 -3.79 1.38
C LEU A 150 24.66 -2.96 0.40
N LEU A 151 24.06 -1.88 0.84
CA LEU A 151 23.25 -1.00 -0.01
C LEU A 151 24.10 -0.29 -1.07
N LYS A 152 25.34 0.09 -0.78
CA LYS A 152 26.28 0.64 -1.78
C LYS A 152 26.50 -0.29 -2.96
N ARG A 153 26.54 -1.58 -2.73
CA ARG A 153 26.69 -2.57 -3.84
C ARG A 153 25.52 -2.54 -4.82
N GLU A 154 24.33 -2.20 -4.31
CA GLU A 154 23.10 -2.15 -5.10
C GLU A 154 22.82 -0.76 -5.67
N LEU A 155 23.05 0.29 -4.87
CA LEU A 155 22.63 1.65 -5.17
C LEU A 155 23.78 2.57 -5.62
N GLY A 156 25.03 2.10 -5.52
CA GLY A 156 26.22 2.84 -5.91
C GLY A 156 27.00 3.43 -4.72
N ASP A 157 28.25 3.75 -4.98
CA ASP A 157 29.21 4.19 -3.93
C ASP A 157 28.90 5.57 -3.35
N ALA A 158 28.12 6.39 -4.06
CA ALA A 158 27.69 7.71 -3.58
C ALA A 158 26.65 7.65 -2.46
N LEU A 159 26.04 6.47 -2.20
CA LEU A 159 25.08 6.30 -1.09
C LEU A 159 25.76 6.53 0.25
N SER A 160 25.12 7.30 1.10
CA SER A 160 25.52 7.48 2.50
C SER A 160 24.33 7.25 3.43
N LEU A 161 24.58 6.64 4.57
CA LEU A 161 23.58 6.46 5.64
C LEU A 161 24.01 7.26 6.86
N THR A 162 23.09 8.05 7.39
CA THR A 162 23.33 8.86 8.59
C THR A 162 22.34 8.49 9.68
N ASN A 163 22.84 8.22 10.88
CA ASN A 163 22.00 7.89 12.02
C ASN A 163 21.14 9.10 12.43
N LEU A 164 19.88 8.87 12.69
CA LEU A 164 18.93 9.88 13.16
C LEU A 164 18.58 9.64 14.63
N ALA A 165 18.19 10.70 15.32
CA ALA A 165 17.53 10.56 16.61
C ALA A 165 16.22 9.79 16.44
N ALA A 166 15.77 9.11 17.51
CA ALA A 166 14.51 8.36 17.48
C ALA A 166 13.36 9.23 17.00
N GLN A 167 12.73 8.79 15.91
CA GLN A 167 11.62 9.52 15.30
C GLN A 167 10.31 9.17 16.02
N SER A 168 9.46 10.14 16.30
CA SER A 168 8.07 9.89 16.69
C SER A 168 7.19 9.69 15.48
N PHE A 169 6.07 8.99 15.65
CA PHE A 169 5.05 8.92 14.62
C PHE A 169 4.33 10.26 14.49
N ASP A 170 4.23 10.76 13.29
CA ASP A 170 3.42 11.91 12.88
C ASP A 170 2.87 11.69 11.46
N GLU A 171 1.98 12.56 11.00
CA GLU A 171 1.34 12.46 9.68
C GLU A 171 2.33 12.46 8.50
N SER A 172 3.55 13.00 8.68
CA SER A 172 4.58 12.99 7.65
C SER A 172 5.18 11.60 7.39
N LYS A 173 4.91 10.63 8.27
CA LYS A 173 5.37 9.23 8.15
C LYS A 173 4.50 8.40 7.22
N ILE A 174 3.43 8.98 6.71
CA ILE A 174 2.51 8.34 5.76
C ILE A 174 2.28 9.27 4.54
N PRO A 175 2.13 8.70 3.34
CA PRO A 175 2.25 7.27 3.05
C PRO A 175 3.68 6.75 3.19
N CYS A 176 3.81 5.46 3.46
CA CYS A 176 5.11 4.79 3.60
C CYS A 176 5.08 3.39 2.99
N VAL A 177 6.24 2.76 2.90
CA VAL A 177 6.35 1.35 2.57
C VAL A 177 6.82 0.58 3.80
N LEU A 178 6.16 -0.55 4.08
CA LEU A 178 6.57 -1.53 5.07
C LEU A 178 7.26 -2.70 4.39
N ALA A 179 8.47 -3.02 4.82
CA ALA A 179 9.18 -4.23 4.43
C ALA A 179 9.30 -5.14 5.65
N VAL A 180 8.73 -6.33 5.58
CA VAL A 180 8.73 -7.28 6.69
C VAL A 180 9.76 -8.35 6.44
N TYR A 181 10.65 -8.55 7.41
CA TYR A 181 11.67 -9.60 7.40
C TYR A 181 11.29 -10.71 8.38
N GLU A 182 11.43 -11.95 7.93
CA GLU A 182 11.14 -13.13 8.72
C GLU A 182 12.36 -14.04 8.86
N ASP A 183 12.37 -14.84 9.92
CA ASP A 183 13.33 -15.91 10.08
C ASP A 183 13.07 -16.99 9.03
N SER A 184 14.09 -17.36 8.28
CA SER A 184 13.97 -18.32 7.18
C SER A 184 13.57 -19.73 7.61
N ALA A 185 13.82 -20.10 8.87
CA ALA A 185 13.50 -21.44 9.40
C ALA A 185 12.10 -21.47 10.03
N THR A 186 11.74 -20.43 10.81
CA THR A 186 10.47 -20.42 11.56
C THR A 186 9.36 -19.67 10.84
N GLN A 187 9.67 -18.93 9.77
CA GLN A 187 8.75 -18.05 9.01
C GLN A 187 8.04 -16.98 9.88
N ARG A 188 8.59 -16.70 11.06
CA ARG A 188 8.05 -15.67 11.94
C ARG A 188 8.68 -14.32 11.62
N PRO A 189 7.88 -13.23 11.59
CA PRO A 189 8.40 -11.88 11.43
C PRO A 189 9.37 -11.55 12.56
N ARG A 190 10.52 -10.97 12.21
CA ARG A 190 11.60 -10.62 13.14
C ARG A 190 12.03 -9.15 13.06
N ALA A 191 11.82 -8.53 11.91
CA ALA A 191 12.11 -7.10 11.73
C ALA A 191 11.15 -6.47 10.72
N VAL A 192 10.98 -5.16 10.84
CA VAL A 192 10.20 -4.35 9.90
C VAL A 192 11.00 -3.09 9.58
N ALA A 193 11.12 -2.76 8.30
CA ALA A 193 11.61 -1.47 7.84
C ALA A 193 10.44 -0.63 7.35
N MET A 194 10.39 0.62 7.79
CA MET A 194 9.44 1.63 7.33
C MET A 194 10.21 2.66 6.51
N LEU A 195 9.83 2.84 5.25
CA LEU A 195 10.47 3.73 4.30
C LEU A 195 9.51 4.86 3.93
N ASP A 196 9.98 6.11 3.98
CA ASP A 196 9.25 7.23 3.39
C ASP A 196 9.34 7.21 1.84
N LEU A 197 8.63 8.12 1.18
CA LEU A 197 8.54 8.14 -0.28
C LEU A 197 9.91 8.43 -0.93
N GLU A 198 10.72 9.27 -0.31
CA GLU A 198 12.06 9.58 -0.78
C GLU A 198 12.99 8.35 -0.71
N ALA A 199 12.94 7.60 0.39
CA ALA A 199 13.70 6.35 0.53
C ALA A 199 13.24 5.30 -0.49
N ILE A 200 11.93 5.21 -0.75
CA ILE A 200 11.39 4.32 -1.79
C ILE A 200 11.96 4.69 -3.16
N CYS A 201 11.95 5.98 -3.52
CA CYS A 201 12.52 6.45 -4.77
C CYS A 201 14.02 6.14 -4.91
N LEU A 202 14.78 6.24 -3.81
CA LEU A 202 16.19 5.87 -3.78
C LEU A 202 16.37 4.36 -3.98
N PHE A 203 15.68 3.53 -3.21
CA PHE A 203 15.83 2.09 -3.26
C PHE A 203 15.30 1.47 -4.56
N SER A 204 14.29 2.05 -5.18
CA SER A 204 13.81 1.61 -6.49
C SER A 204 14.65 2.12 -7.66
N LYS A 205 15.64 3.00 -7.42
CA LYS A 205 16.40 3.69 -8.48
C LYS A 205 15.50 4.46 -9.45
N ALA A 206 14.43 5.04 -8.93
CA ALA A 206 13.46 5.78 -9.73
C ALA A 206 14.13 6.92 -10.52
N SER A 207 13.76 7.08 -11.78
CA SER A 207 14.17 8.20 -12.61
C SER A 207 13.66 9.52 -12.02
N ARG A 208 14.20 10.65 -12.47
CA ARG A 208 13.77 11.97 -11.99
C ARG A 208 12.25 12.18 -12.18
N SER A 209 11.72 11.84 -13.35
CA SER A 209 10.29 11.96 -13.64
C SER A 209 9.43 11.08 -12.74
N GLU A 210 9.85 9.82 -12.51
CA GLU A 210 9.14 8.91 -11.58
C GLU A 210 9.18 9.41 -10.15
N ARG A 211 10.29 10.01 -9.69
CA ARG A 211 10.41 10.61 -8.35
C ARG A 211 9.45 11.77 -8.19
N GLU A 212 9.44 12.71 -9.15
CA GLU A 212 8.53 13.85 -9.15
C GLU A 212 7.08 13.37 -9.06
N GLN A 213 6.71 12.37 -9.86
CA GLN A 213 5.38 11.78 -9.84
C GLN A 213 5.05 11.12 -8.49
N VAL A 214 5.93 10.29 -7.95
CA VAL A 214 5.71 9.60 -6.64
C VAL A 214 5.52 10.61 -5.50
N LEU A 215 6.33 11.67 -5.48
CA LEU A 215 6.27 12.67 -4.41
C LEU A 215 5.04 13.59 -4.54
N GLU A 216 4.62 13.93 -5.75
CA GLU A 216 3.45 14.76 -6.02
C GLU A 216 2.14 13.98 -5.78
N GLU A 217 2.00 12.81 -6.39
CA GLU A 217 0.79 11.99 -6.28
C GLU A 217 0.69 11.24 -4.95
N LYS A 218 1.81 11.11 -4.21
CA LYS A 218 1.94 10.27 -3.00
C LYS A 218 1.50 8.83 -3.24
N LEU A 219 1.81 8.31 -4.41
CA LEU A 219 1.51 6.96 -4.87
C LEU A 219 2.78 6.27 -5.37
N VAL A 220 2.86 4.97 -5.16
CA VAL A 220 4.00 4.17 -5.58
C VAL A 220 3.51 3.11 -6.57
N SER A 221 4.09 3.05 -7.77
CA SER A 221 3.73 2.06 -8.78
C SER A 221 4.17 0.65 -8.35
N LYS A 222 3.56 -0.37 -8.94
CA LYS A 222 4.00 -1.76 -8.71
C LYS A 222 5.45 -1.95 -9.14
N GLY A 223 5.86 -1.39 -10.27
CA GLY A 223 7.25 -1.49 -10.74
C GLY A 223 8.25 -0.89 -9.75
N THR A 224 7.90 0.26 -9.15
CA THR A 224 8.70 0.89 -8.10
C THR A 224 8.77 0.02 -6.85
N LEU A 225 7.66 -0.61 -6.44
CA LEU A 225 7.64 -1.53 -5.30
C LEU A 225 8.47 -2.79 -5.58
N ASP A 226 8.34 -3.39 -6.75
CA ASP A 226 9.09 -4.60 -7.14
C ASP A 226 10.60 -4.32 -7.16
N ALA A 227 11.03 -3.17 -7.71
CA ALA A 227 12.43 -2.74 -7.70
C ALA A 227 12.95 -2.49 -6.26
N CYS A 228 12.14 -1.83 -5.42
CA CYS A 228 12.46 -1.63 -4.01
C CYS A 228 12.57 -2.97 -3.26
N GLN A 229 11.67 -3.91 -3.54
CA GLN A 229 11.67 -5.25 -2.96
C GLN A 229 12.96 -6.02 -3.29
N GLU A 230 13.48 -5.89 -4.49
CA GLU A 230 14.73 -6.54 -4.89
C GLU A 230 15.92 -6.05 -4.04
N VAL A 231 16.06 -4.73 -3.89
CA VAL A 231 17.13 -4.11 -3.10
C VAL A 231 16.99 -4.46 -1.62
N LEU A 232 15.78 -4.36 -1.06
CA LEU A 232 15.51 -4.72 0.33
C LEU A 232 15.70 -6.21 0.60
N GLY A 233 15.35 -7.08 -0.34
CA GLY A 233 15.59 -8.52 -0.24
C GLY A 233 17.08 -8.85 -0.10
N ARG A 234 17.94 -8.17 -0.85
CA ARG A 234 19.40 -8.33 -0.75
C ARG A 234 19.95 -7.74 0.54
N SER A 235 19.37 -6.67 1.05
CA SER A 235 19.75 -6.06 2.33
C SER A 235 19.45 -6.96 3.55
N ALA A 236 18.60 -7.98 3.41
CA ALA A 236 18.31 -8.96 4.45
C ALA A 236 19.58 -9.69 4.95
N LEU A 237 20.64 -9.74 4.13
CA LEU A 237 21.95 -10.26 4.54
C LEU A 237 22.61 -9.46 5.65
N ALA A 238 22.19 -8.21 5.88
CA ALA A 238 22.70 -7.40 7.01
C ALA A 238 22.27 -7.96 8.38
N PHE A 239 21.18 -8.74 8.42
CA PHE A 239 20.67 -9.40 9.63
C PHE A 239 21.34 -10.76 9.90
N LEU A 240 22.48 -11.05 9.28
CA LEU A 240 23.18 -12.29 9.50
C LEU A 240 23.78 -12.30 10.91
N ASP A 241 23.27 -13.17 11.77
CA ASP A 241 23.88 -13.46 13.05
C ASP A 241 25.15 -14.28 12.82
N SER A 242 26.30 -13.72 13.22
CA SER A 242 27.61 -14.35 13.06
C SER A 242 27.77 -15.66 13.85
N GLN A 243 27.00 -15.84 14.92
CA GLN A 243 27.06 -17.04 15.77
C GLN A 243 26.15 -18.15 15.24
N THR A 244 24.93 -17.80 14.83
CA THR A 244 23.93 -18.80 14.40
C THR A 244 23.95 -19.08 12.91
N ARG A 245 24.60 -18.22 12.10
CA ARG A 245 24.59 -18.20 10.62
C ARG A 245 23.17 -18.17 10.03
N LYS A 246 22.19 -17.76 10.81
CA LYS A 246 20.82 -17.60 10.36
C LYS A 246 20.65 -16.20 9.80
N SER A 247 20.14 -16.11 8.58
CA SER A 247 19.75 -14.87 7.94
C SER A 247 18.25 -14.68 7.98
N LEU A 248 17.81 -13.45 8.08
CA LEU A 248 16.43 -13.11 7.76
C LEU A 248 16.25 -13.12 6.25
N ARG A 249 15.00 -13.31 5.82
CA ARG A 249 14.59 -13.07 4.44
C ARG A 249 13.50 -12.02 4.40
N LEU A 250 13.42 -11.28 3.32
CA LEU A 250 12.29 -10.39 3.09
C LEU A 250 11.05 -11.26 2.81
N LYS A 251 10.02 -11.09 3.64
CA LYS A 251 8.74 -11.80 3.49
C LYS A 251 7.86 -11.13 2.46
N ASN A 252 7.60 -9.86 2.67
CA ASN A 252 6.79 -9.02 1.79
C ASN A 252 7.15 -7.55 1.92
N ILE A 253 6.70 -6.79 0.95
CA ILE A 253 6.73 -5.33 0.95
C ILE A 253 5.31 -4.85 0.67
N SER A 254 4.86 -3.83 1.40
CA SER A 254 3.49 -3.30 1.28
C SER A 254 3.50 -1.78 1.33
N PHE A 255 2.76 -1.16 0.44
CA PHE A 255 2.50 0.29 0.50
C PHE A 255 1.39 0.58 1.52
N VAL A 256 1.61 1.55 2.39
CA VAL A 256 0.70 1.96 3.46
C VAL A 256 0.28 3.41 3.23
N PRO A 257 -0.92 3.63 2.66
CA PRO A 257 -1.39 4.98 2.33
C PRO A 257 -1.96 5.74 3.54
N ALA A 258 -2.35 5.03 4.61
CA ALA A 258 -2.99 5.62 5.79
C ALA A 258 -2.51 4.96 7.08
N GLU A 259 -2.66 5.67 8.19
CA GLU A 259 -2.27 5.19 9.51
C GLU A 259 -3.14 4.02 10.01
N PHE A 260 -2.55 3.20 10.88
CA PHE A 260 -3.22 2.20 11.70
C PHE A 260 -2.46 2.00 13.02
N ASP A 261 -3.15 1.54 14.06
CA ASP A 261 -2.63 1.55 15.44
C ASP A 261 -1.26 0.88 15.61
N LYS A 262 -1.04 -0.27 14.97
CA LYS A 262 0.24 -0.96 15.07
C LYS A 262 1.39 -0.24 14.38
N LEU A 263 1.15 0.56 13.35
CA LEU A 263 2.18 1.39 12.75
C LEU A 263 2.74 2.39 13.78
N LYS A 264 1.85 3.00 14.56
CA LYS A 264 2.26 3.91 15.66
C LYS A 264 3.14 3.19 16.69
N THR A 265 2.74 1.99 17.11
CA THR A 265 3.49 1.21 18.11
C THR A 265 4.90 0.82 17.65
N LEU A 266 5.17 0.78 16.33
CA LEU A 266 6.54 0.56 15.82
C LEU A 266 7.45 1.75 16.13
N TYR A 267 6.90 2.97 16.11
CA TYR A 267 7.64 4.19 16.46
C TYR A 267 7.81 4.39 17.97
N ASP A 268 7.10 3.62 18.80
CA ASP A 268 7.24 3.63 20.27
C ASP A 268 8.27 2.60 20.80
N LYS A 269 8.85 1.78 19.89
CA LYS A 269 9.87 0.81 20.29
C LYS A 269 11.13 1.50 20.81
N PRO A 270 11.75 0.97 21.88
CA PRO A 270 12.95 1.56 22.50
C PRO A 270 14.15 1.51 21.55
N ALA A 271 15.16 2.35 21.83
CA ALA A 271 16.32 2.58 20.97
C ALA A 271 17.22 1.34 20.75
N ASP A 272 17.18 0.36 21.63
CA ASP A 272 17.90 -0.92 21.49
C ASP A 272 17.21 -1.88 20.48
N LYS A 273 15.93 -1.67 20.23
CA LYS A 273 15.13 -2.44 19.26
C LYS A 273 14.83 -1.67 17.97
N ARG A 274 15.45 -0.53 17.77
CA ARG A 274 15.13 0.36 16.66
C ARG A 274 16.35 1.12 16.16
N VAL A 275 16.43 1.31 14.86
CA VAL A 275 17.41 2.17 14.20
C VAL A 275 16.70 3.09 13.23
N ASP A 276 16.85 4.40 13.45
CA ASP A 276 16.37 5.43 12.52
C ASP A 276 17.57 6.00 11.78
N PHE A 277 17.47 6.07 10.46
CA PHE A 277 18.53 6.64 9.64
C PHE A 277 17.97 7.34 8.40
N SER A 278 18.73 8.31 7.90
CA SER A 278 18.53 8.87 6.57
C SER A 278 19.45 8.17 5.57
N CYS A 279 18.98 8.07 4.33
CA CYS A 279 19.73 7.58 3.20
C CYS A 279 19.77 8.65 2.13
N GLN A 280 20.96 8.90 1.57
CA GLN A 280 21.19 9.92 0.53
C GLN A 280 22.15 9.36 -0.52
N ASN A 281 21.83 9.63 -1.79
CA ASN A 281 22.69 9.26 -2.92
C ASN A 281 23.06 10.52 -3.72
N GLY A 282 24.23 11.09 -3.42
CA GLY A 282 24.60 12.42 -3.93
C GLY A 282 23.80 13.54 -3.25
N ASP A 283 23.54 14.62 -3.97
CA ASP A 283 22.95 15.83 -3.41
C ASP A 283 21.41 15.94 -3.58
N GLU A 284 20.75 14.95 -4.18
CA GLU A 284 19.41 15.14 -4.72
C GLU A 284 18.24 14.73 -3.80
N LEU A 285 18.40 13.73 -2.95
CA LEU A 285 17.29 13.16 -2.17
C LEU A 285 17.76 12.62 -0.83
N VAL A 286 17.01 12.94 0.23
CA VAL A 286 17.25 12.43 1.57
C VAL A 286 16.02 11.64 2.03
N GLY A 287 16.06 10.33 1.85
CA GLY A 287 15.03 9.43 2.35
C GLY A 287 15.26 9.05 3.80
N LYS A 288 14.21 8.69 4.50
CA LYS A 288 14.24 8.24 5.91
C LYS A 288 13.73 6.82 6.03
N VAL A 289 14.42 6.07 6.87
CA VAL A 289 14.07 4.68 7.16
C VAL A 289 14.08 4.47 8.67
N THR A 290 13.04 3.83 9.16
CA THR A 290 12.98 3.31 10.54
C THR A 290 12.97 1.80 10.49
N LEU A 291 13.98 1.17 11.10
CA LEU A 291 14.13 -0.27 11.19
C LEU A 291 13.84 -0.72 12.62
N VAL A 292 12.90 -1.64 12.79
CA VAL A 292 12.46 -2.16 14.09
C VAL A 292 12.69 -3.66 14.16
N GLY A 293 13.28 -4.14 15.25
CA GLY A 293 13.47 -5.57 15.57
C GLY A 293 12.47 -6.08 16.62
N PHE A 294 12.16 -7.37 16.56
CA PHE A 294 11.27 -8.07 17.49
C PHE A 294 11.97 -9.25 18.15
#